data_c208a8a14217a7150166a1342d174e01
#
_entry.id   c208a8a14217a7150166a1342d174e01
#
_cell.length_a   1.000
_cell.length_b   1.000
_cell.length_c   1.000
_cell.angle_alpha   90.00
_cell.angle_beta   90.00
_cell.angle_gamma   90.00
#
_symmetry.space_group_name_H-M   'P 1'
#
loop_
_entity.id
_entity.type
_entity.pdbx_description
1 polymer ?
#
loop_
_entity_poly.entity_id
_entity_poly.type
_entity_poly.pdbx_seq_one_letter_code
_entity_poly.pdbx_strand_id
1 'polypeptide(L)'
;HWQRHESLSLILAGLSTPLVLSVHTIVSFDFATSVVPGWHTTIFPPYFVAGAIFSGFAMVQTLMLILRKVMNLQDYITLGHIEAMNKVIVLTGSIVGCAYLTELFMAWYSQVPFEQDIFFKYRIAGPYGWSYWLMMTCNVISPQLFWFRKLRRSVLFTFIMSIVVNIGMWFERFVIIVSSLYRDYLPSSWSIYYRPTIWEVGFYLGTFGLFFTCFFLFAKYFPVIAIAEIKYVLKTTGESFKNDMSTLEQKKVDDFIHEVHGDHHAEGSVKVAHH
;
A
#
# COMPACT_ATOMS: atom_id res chain seq x y z
N HIS A 1 -24.52 -23.23 2.71
CA HIS A 1 -23.16 -23.25 2.13
C HIS A 1 -22.47 -21.88 2.20
N TRP A 2 -23.21 -20.78 2.05
CA TRP A 2 -22.67 -19.41 2.00
C TRP A 2 -22.08 -18.94 3.35
N GLN A 3 -22.82 -19.10 4.44
CA GLN A 3 -22.32 -18.77 5.79
C GLN A 3 -21.07 -19.57 6.17
N ARG A 4 -21.00 -20.84 5.73
CA ARG A 4 -19.83 -21.69 5.95
C ARG A 4 -18.60 -21.18 5.20
N HIS A 5 -18.80 -20.66 3.98
CA HIS A 5 -17.73 -20.02 3.19
C HIS A 5 -17.22 -18.74 3.87
N GLU A 6 -18.12 -17.88 4.34
CA GLU A 6 -17.76 -16.66 5.09
C GLU A 6 -16.96 -16.97 6.35
N SER A 7 -17.43 -17.92 7.17
CA SER A 7 -16.75 -18.33 8.39
C SER A 7 -15.37 -18.91 8.11
N LEU A 8 -15.23 -19.76 7.10
CA LEU A 8 -13.94 -20.34 6.70
C LEU A 8 -12.97 -19.25 6.19
N SER A 9 -13.44 -18.33 5.37
CA SER A 9 -12.63 -17.22 4.86
C SER A 9 -12.14 -16.33 6.00
N LEU A 10 -12.98 -16.04 6.99
CA LEU A 10 -12.61 -15.26 8.18
C LEU A 10 -11.55 -15.98 9.02
N ILE A 11 -11.72 -17.28 9.25
CA ILE A 11 -10.75 -18.08 10.01
C ILE A 11 -9.40 -18.13 9.28
N LEU A 12 -9.40 -18.38 7.97
CA LEU A 12 -8.20 -18.43 7.15
C LEU A 12 -7.49 -17.08 7.11
N ALA A 13 -8.24 -15.98 6.98
CA ALA A 13 -7.67 -14.63 7.03
C ALA A 13 -7.04 -14.33 8.40
N GLY A 14 -7.71 -14.74 9.50
CA GLY A 14 -7.19 -14.62 10.85
C GLY A 14 -5.91 -15.42 11.09
N LEU A 15 -5.77 -16.59 10.46
CA LEU A 15 -4.56 -17.41 10.54
C LEU A 15 -3.44 -16.93 9.63
N SER A 16 -3.78 -16.40 8.44
CA SER A 16 -2.79 -15.92 7.47
C SER A 16 -2.06 -14.67 7.93
N THR A 17 -2.73 -13.78 8.67
CA THR A 17 -2.12 -12.54 9.14
C THR A 17 -0.88 -12.77 10.03
N PRO A 18 -0.96 -13.52 11.16
CA PRO A 18 0.22 -13.81 11.97
C PRO A 18 1.25 -14.66 11.22
N LEU A 19 0.81 -15.53 10.31
CA LEU A 19 1.72 -16.33 9.48
C LEU A 19 2.60 -15.43 8.57
N VAL A 20 2.00 -14.47 7.87
CA VAL A 20 2.74 -13.52 7.01
C VAL A 20 3.72 -12.68 7.83
N LEU A 21 3.29 -12.19 8.99
CA LEU A 21 4.18 -11.44 9.89
C LEU A 21 5.36 -12.30 10.35
N SER A 22 5.10 -13.56 10.74
CA SER A 22 6.13 -14.49 11.19
C SER A 22 7.13 -14.82 10.09
N VAL A 23 6.67 -15.12 8.87
CA VAL A 23 7.54 -15.45 7.73
C VAL A 23 8.48 -14.30 7.41
N HIS A 24 7.97 -13.06 7.31
CA HIS A 24 8.82 -11.90 7.02
C HIS A 24 9.80 -11.59 8.16
N THR A 25 9.39 -11.81 9.40
CA THR A 25 10.25 -11.67 10.57
C THR A 25 11.39 -12.70 10.54
N ILE A 26 11.09 -13.99 10.26
CA ILE A 26 12.09 -15.05 10.20
C ILE A 26 13.09 -14.81 9.05
N VAL A 27 12.60 -14.47 7.86
CA VAL A 27 13.48 -14.14 6.72
C VAL A 27 14.39 -12.94 7.02
N SER A 28 13.91 -11.98 7.79
CA SER A 28 14.75 -10.83 8.19
C SER A 28 15.90 -11.20 9.11
N PHE A 29 15.78 -12.31 9.87
CA PHE A 29 16.86 -12.78 10.72
C PHE A 29 18.07 -13.27 9.94
N ASP A 30 17.92 -13.69 8.67
CA ASP A 30 19.06 -14.03 7.80
C ASP A 30 20.01 -12.84 7.63
N PHE A 31 19.50 -11.62 7.73
CA PHE A 31 20.29 -10.39 7.72
C PHE A 31 20.63 -9.95 9.15
N ALA A 32 19.64 -9.82 10.02
CA ALA A 32 19.80 -9.24 11.36
C ALA A 32 20.79 -9.99 12.26
N THR A 33 20.93 -11.32 12.10
CA THR A 33 21.86 -12.16 12.87
C THR A 33 23.22 -12.35 12.19
N SER A 34 23.39 -11.82 10.97
CA SER A 34 24.65 -11.91 10.25
C SER A 34 25.69 -10.98 10.87
N VAL A 35 26.96 -11.29 10.66
CA VAL A 35 28.08 -10.44 11.09
C VAL A 35 28.46 -9.37 10.07
N VAL A 36 27.73 -9.28 8.96
CA VAL A 36 28.04 -8.33 7.88
C VAL A 36 27.67 -6.92 8.34
N PRO A 37 28.60 -5.95 8.30
CA PRO A 37 28.30 -4.57 8.62
C PRO A 37 27.21 -3.99 7.72
N GLY A 38 26.24 -3.30 8.33
CA GLY A 38 25.05 -2.79 7.64
C GLY A 38 23.89 -3.76 7.53
N TRP A 39 24.06 -5.03 7.94
CA TRP A 39 22.98 -6.02 8.08
C TRP A 39 22.65 -6.32 9.52
N HIS A 40 23.67 -6.32 10.39
CA HIS A 40 23.54 -6.61 11.80
C HIS A 40 22.81 -5.50 12.54
N THR A 41 21.47 -5.59 12.60
CA THR A 41 20.62 -4.62 13.29
C THR A 41 19.34 -5.24 13.78
N THR A 42 18.87 -4.82 14.96
CA THR A 42 17.62 -5.30 15.57
C THR A 42 16.36 -4.72 14.92
N ILE A 43 16.50 -3.66 14.11
CA ILE A 43 15.36 -3.00 13.44
C ILE A 43 14.88 -3.78 12.20
N PHE A 44 15.68 -4.72 11.67
CA PHE A 44 15.34 -5.46 10.44
C PHE A 44 14.00 -6.20 10.52
N PRO A 45 13.66 -6.97 11.58
CA PRO A 45 12.39 -7.68 11.64
C PRO A 45 11.15 -6.79 11.47
N PRO A 46 10.89 -5.76 12.27
CA PRO A 46 9.76 -4.87 12.06
C PRO A 46 9.83 -4.08 10.76
N TYR A 47 11.03 -3.72 10.33
CA TYR A 47 11.26 -3.03 9.08
C TYR A 47 10.90 -3.87 7.84
N PHE A 48 11.31 -5.14 7.79
CA PHE A 48 10.96 -6.05 6.70
C PHE A 48 9.45 -6.29 6.62
N VAL A 49 8.78 -6.44 7.76
CA VAL A 49 7.31 -6.58 7.81
C VAL A 49 6.64 -5.33 7.26
N ALA A 50 7.03 -4.14 7.71
CA ALA A 50 6.46 -2.89 7.23
C ALA A 50 6.73 -2.68 5.73
N GLY A 51 7.94 -2.99 5.25
CA GLY A 51 8.31 -2.92 3.84
C GLY A 51 7.54 -3.92 2.97
N ALA A 52 7.28 -5.13 3.48
CA ALA A 52 6.47 -6.12 2.78
C ALA A 52 5.03 -5.65 2.60
N ILE A 53 4.41 -5.08 3.63
CA ILE A 53 3.06 -4.51 3.55
C ILE A 53 3.06 -3.31 2.59
N PHE A 54 4.02 -2.41 2.72
CA PHE A 54 4.16 -1.22 1.89
C PHE A 54 4.26 -1.55 0.40
N SER A 55 5.19 -2.44 0.03
CA SER A 55 5.38 -2.88 -1.36
C SER A 55 4.21 -3.72 -1.87
N GLY A 56 3.65 -4.58 -1.01
CA GLY A 56 2.49 -5.40 -1.35
C GLY A 56 1.27 -4.56 -1.71
N PHE A 57 0.94 -3.55 -0.91
CA PHE A 57 -0.16 -2.63 -1.23
C PHE A 57 0.12 -1.84 -2.52
N ALA A 58 1.35 -1.38 -2.76
CA ALA A 58 1.71 -0.69 -3.99
C ALA A 58 1.58 -1.60 -5.22
N MET A 59 2.01 -2.86 -5.14
CA MET A 59 1.90 -3.82 -6.24
C MET A 59 0.44 -4.18 -6.53
N VAL A 60 -0.33 -4.52 -5.51
CA VAL A 60 -1.77 -4.82 -5.65
C VAL A 60 -2.51 -3.63 -6.25
N GLN A 61 -2.20 -2.41 -5.82
CA GLN A 61 -2.80 -1.20 -6.35
C GLN A 61 -2.46 -0.96 -7.82
N THR A 62 -1.22 -1.23 -8.22
CA THR A 62 -0.81 -1.15 -9.64
C THR A 62 -1.66 -2.10 -10.49
N LEU A 63 -1.76 -3.38 -10.09
CA LEU A 63 -2.53 -4.39 -10.81
C LEU A 63 -4.03 -4.09 -10.82
N MET A 64 -4.56 -3.68 -9.68
CA MET A 64 -5.97 -3.33 -9.52
C MET A 64 -6.39 -2.14 -10.40
N LEU A 65 -5.55 -1.13 -10.53
CA LEU A 65 -5.83 0.02 -11.40
C LEU A 65 -5.77 -0.34 -12.88
N ILE A 66 -4.87 -1.24 -13.29
CA ILE A 66 -4.85 -1.79 -14.65
C ILE A 66 -6.14 -2.54 -14.93
N LEU A 67 -6.53 -3.48 -14.06
CA LEU A 67 -7.75 -4.26 -14.23
C LEU A 67 -9.01 -3.39 -14.21
N ARG A 68 -9.06 -2.38 -13.32
CA ARG A 68 -10.15 -1.41 -13.25
C ARG A 68 -10.40 -0.73 -14.59
N LYS A 69 -9.32 -0.40 -15.32
CA LYS A 69 -9.40 0.25 -16.63
C LYS A 69 -9.72 -0.76 -17.75
N VAL A 70 -9.05 -1.90 -17.77
CA VAL A 70 -9.18 -2.90 -18.85
C VAL A 70 -10.53 -3.60 -18.82
N MET A 71 -11.02 -3.94 -17.64
CA MET A 71 -12.28 -4.68 -17.45
C MET A 71 -13.49 -3.78 -17.11
N ASN A 72 -13.34 -2.45 -17.17
CA ASN A 72 -14.39 -1.47 -16.84
C ASN A 72 -15.01 -1.66 -15.44
N LEU A 73 -14.20 -2.02 -14.44
CA LEU A 73 -14.64 -2.30 -13.06
C LEU A 73 -14.76 -1.03 -12.21
N GLN A 74 -15.12 0.11 -12.80
CA GLN A 74 -15.13 1.40 -12.11
C GLN A 74 -16.20 1.48 -11.00
N ASP A 75 -17.32 0.78 -11.20
CA ASP A 75 -18.44 0.77 -10.25
C ASP A 75 -18.14 -0.11 -9.02
N TYR A 76 -17.30 -1.13 -9.18
CA TYR A 76 -16.90 -2.03 -8.09
C TYR A 76 -15.68 -1.53 -7.33
N ILE A 77 -14.66 -1.04 -8.05
CA ILE A 77 -13.44 -0.48 -7.46
C ILE A 77 -13.60 1.04 -7.38
N THR A 78 -14.21 1.51 -6.31
CA THR A 78 -14.51 2.92 -6.10
C THR A 78 -13.29 3.74 -5.70
N LEU A 79 -13.38 5.07 -5.79
CA LEU A 79 -12.34 5.98 -5.30
C LEU A 79 -12.11 5.87 -3.78
N GLY A 80 -13.12 5.40 -3.03
CA GLY A 80 -12.99 5.13 -1.60
C GLY A 80 -12.00 4.00 -1.28
N HIS A 81 -12.02 2.92 -2.08
CA HIS A 81 -11.06 1.82 -1.93
C HIS A 81 -9.64 2.28 -2.22
N ILE A 82 -9.44 3.07 -3.29
CA ILE A 82 -8.13 3.64 -3.64
C ILE A 82 -7.62 4.55 -2.52
N GLU A 83 -8.49 5.41 -1.98
CA GLU A 83 -8.14 6.30 -0.86
C GLU A 83 -7.75 5.52 0.39
N ALA A 84 -8.46 4.43 0.72
CA ALA A 84 -8.14 3.57 1.86
C ALA A 84 -6.76 2.90 1.70
N MET A 85 -6.47 2.35 0.54
CA MET A 85 -5.16 1.75 0.24
C MET A 85 -4.02 2.78 0.32
N ASN A 86 -4.23 3.99 -0.21
CA ASN A 86 -3.25 5.07 -0.12
C ASN A 86 -2.96 5.49 1.33
N LYS A 87 -3.94 5.42 2.24
CA LYS A 87 -3.72 5.66 3.68
C LYS A 87 -2.81 4.60 4.30
N VAL A 88 -2.99 3.33 3.92
CA VAL A 88 -2.11 2.25 4.39
C VAL A 88 -0.69 2.45 3.85
N ILE A 89 -0.53 2.85 2.59
CA ILE A 89 0.77 3.16 1.99
C ILE A 89 1.48 4.30 2.73
N VAL A 90 0.78 5.37 3.11
CA VAL A 90 1.35 6.46 3.92
C VAL A 90 1.82 5.94 5.28
N LEU A 91 0.98 5.18 5.96
CA LEU A 91 1.29 4.65 7.28
C LEU A 91 2.54 3.76 7.24
N THR A 92 2.52 2.76 6.37
CA THR A 92 3.63 1.79 6.26
C THR A 92 4.90 2.43 5.70
N GLY A 93 4.79 3.34 4.74
CA GLY A 93 5.92 4.12 4.22
C GLY A 93 6.52 5.04 5.28
N SER A 94 5.71 5.60 6.19
CA SER A 94 6.23 6.38 7.33
C SER A 94 6.99 5.50 8.32
N ILE A 95 6.51 4.27 8.58
CA ILE A 95 7.22 3.30 9.44
C ILE A 95 8.56 2.91 8.81
N VAL A 96 8.59 2.64 7.50
CA VAL A 96 9.82 2.34 6.76
C VAL A 96 10.78 3.52 6.80
N GLY A 97 10.30 4.75 6.62
CA GLY A 97 11.10 5.97 6.74
C GLY A 97 11.70 6.15 8.13
N CYS A 98 10.93 5.91 9.19
CA CYS A 98 11.44 5.89 10.57
C CYS A 98 12.53 4.83 10.77
N ALA A 99 12.37 3.65 10.17
CA ALA A 99 13.38 2.59 10.26
C ALA A 99 14.71 3.02 9.61
N TYR A 100 14.69 3.65 8.43
CA TYR A 100 15.90 4.18 7.80
C TYR A 100 16.61 5.24 8.67
N LEU A 101 15.83 6.14 9.29
CA LEU A 101 16.40 7.15 10.19
C LEU A 101 17.00 6.48 11.43
N THR A 102 16.36 5.44 11.96
CA THR A 102 16.88 4.68 13.10
C THR A 102 18.18 3.96 12.75
N GLU A 103 18.30 3.36 11.56
CA GLU A 103 19.54 2.75 11.09
C GLU A 103 20.69 3.76 11.01
N LEU A 104 20.44 4.94 10.42
CA LEU A 104 21.45 6.01 10.37
C LEU A 104 21.84 6.50 11.75
N PHE A 105 20.86 6.67 12.64
CA PHE A 105 21.11 7.08 14.02
C PHE A 105 21.95 6.04 14.76
N MET A 106 21.61 4.76 14.63
CA MET A 106 22.36 3.68 15.30
C MET A 106 23.78 3.55 14.76
N ALA A 107 23.99 3.68 13.45
CA ALA A 107 25.33 3.70 12.85
C ALA A 107 26.19 4.86 13.36
N TRP A 108 25.59 6.02 13.60
CA TRP A 108 26.25 7.18 14.17
C TRP A 108 26.53 7.00 15.67
N TYR A 109 25.51 6.52 16.43
CA TYR A 109 25.58 6.40 17.88
C TYR A 109 26.50 5.27 18.36
N SER A 110 26.53 4.15 17.66
CA SER A 110 27.32 2.96 18.03
C SER A 110 28.83 3.21 18.02
N GLN A 111 29.28 4.22 17.27
CA GLN A 111 30.71 4.56 17.11
C GLN A 111 31.56 3.39 16.54
N VAL A 112 30.91 2.37 15.96
CA VAL A 112 31.61 1.26 15.30
C VAL A 112 32.12 1.73 13.93
N PRO A 113 33.45 1.77 13.70
CA PRO A 113 34.02 2.36 12.48
C PRO A 113 33.50 1.68 11.20
N PHE A 114 33.33 0.37 11.24
CA PHE A 114 32.88 -0.43 10.09
C PHE A 114 31.45 -0.11 9.69
N GLU A 115 30.54 0.08 10.65
CA GLU A 115 29.15 0.47 10.38
C GLU A 115 29.07 1.92 9.90
N GLN A 116 29.81 2.82 10.52
CA GLN A 116 29.86 4.21 10.06
C GLN A 116 30.36 4.31 8.61
N ASP A 117 31.43 3.59 8.27
CA ASP A 117 31.94 3.56 6.91
C ASP A 117 30.91 3.04 5.90
N ILE A 118 30.19 1.95 6.22
CA ILE A 118 29.15 1.41 5.34
C ILE A 118 28.02 2.43 5.12
N PHE A 119 27.48 3.02 6.19
CA PHE A 119 26.34 3.93 6.05
C PHE A 119 26.73 5.28 5.45
N PHE A 120 27.73 5.97 5.99
CA PHE A 120 28.05 7.34 5.60
C PHE A 120 28.96 7.41 4.38
N LYS A 121 29.93 6.54 4.28
CA LYS A 121 30.97 6.62 3.24
C LYS A 121 30.59 5.84 1.98
N TYR A 122 29.99 4.65 2.13
CA TYR A 122 29.69 3.78 1.00
C TYR A 122 28.25 3.89 0.50
N ARG A 123 27.24 3.90 1.39
CA ARG A 123 25.84 4.02 0.99
C ARG A 123 25.49 5.44 0.53
N ILE A 124 25.86 6.47 1.30
CA ILE A 124 25.49 7.86 1.03
C ILE A 124 26.39 8.50 -0.02
N ALA A 125 27.71 8.40 0.14
CA ALA A 125 28.71 9.08 -0.71
C ALA A 125 29.47 8.15 -1.65
N GLY A 126 29.24 6.84 -1.60
CA GLY A 126 29.96 5.85 -2.39
C GLY A 126 29.49 5.75 -3.83
N PRO A 127 30.10 4.80 -4.59
CA PRO A 127 29.79 4.63 -6.03
C PRO A 127 28.34 4.24 -6.30
N TYR A 128 27.65 3.66 -5.32
CA TYR A 128 26.21 3.36 -5.38
C TYR A 128 25.33 4.37 -4.65
N GLY A 129 25.86 5.52 -4.23
CA GLY A 129 25.12 6.56 -3.52
C GLY A 129 23.88 7.04 -4.27
N TRP A 130 23.93 7.06 -5.59
CA TRP A 130 22.76 7.37 -6.43
C TRP A 130 21.57 6.44 -6.18
N SER A 131 21.81 5.14 -5.96
CA SER A 131 20.75 4.17 -5.68
C SER A 131 20.15 4.37 -4.29
N TYR A 132 20.98 4.76 -3.31
CA TYR A 132 20.53 5.10 -1.97
C TYR A 132 19.60 6.33 -1.97
N TRP A 133 20.00 7.41 -2.65
CA TRP A 133 19.17 8.62 -2.74
C TRP A 133 17.89 8.40 -3.52
N LEU A 134 17.93 7.57 -4.57
CA LEU A 134 16.73 7.17 -5.31
C LEU A 134 15.78 6.37 -4.41
N MET A 135 16.29 5.40 -3.65
CA MET A 135 15.52 4.65 -2.66
C MET A 135 14.86 5.58 -1.64
N MET A 136 15.63 6.51 -1.05
CA MET A 136 15.12 7.47 -0.06
C MET A 136 14.01 8.35 -0.64
N THR A 137 14.18 8.82 -1.86
CA THR A 137 13.17 9.65 -2.54
C THR A 137 11.89 8.85 -2.81
N CYS A 138 12.01 7.63 -3.32
CA CYS A 138 10.87 6.80 -3.66
C CYS A 138 10.12 6.25 -2.44
N ASN A 139 10.83 5.85 -1.37
CA ASN A 139 10.21 5.17 -0.23
C ASN A 139 9.84 6.12 0.91
N VAL A 140 10.55 7.24 1.08
CA VAL A 140 10.30 8.17 2.18
C VAL A 140 9.52 9.39 1.71
N ILE A 141 10.00 10.09 0.68
CA ILE A 141 9.41 11.36 0.25
C ILE A 141 8.12 11.11 -0.53
N SER A 142 8.13 10.17 -1.47
CA SER A 142 7.01 9.95 -2.36
C SER A 142 5.70 9.55 -1.66
N PRO A 143 5.66 8.67 -0.64
CA PRO A 143 4.43 8.33 0.05
C PRO A 143 3.83 9.50 0.83
N GLN A 144 4.65 10.46 1.28
CA GLN A 144 4.17 11.63 2.01
C GLN A 144 3.29 12.55 1.16
N LEU A 145 3.39 12.49 -0.17
CA LEU A 145 2.51 13.24 -1.06
C LEU A 145 1.03 12.82 -0.94
N PHE A 146 0.76 11.61 -0.49
CA PHE A 146 -0.60 11.14 -0.23
C PHE A 146 -1.28 11.76 1.01
N TRP A 147 -0.57 12.57 1.82
CA TRP A 147 -1.22 13.40 2.84
C TRP A 147 -2.22 14.39 2.22
N PHE A 148 -1.92 14.88 1.02
CA PHE A 148 -2.82 15.76 0.31
C PHE A 148 -4.02 15.00 -0.26
N ARG A 149 -5.24 15.30 0.20
CA ARG A 149 -6.47 14.61 -0.19
C ARG A 149 -6.71 14.63 -1.71
N LYS A 150 -6.35 15.73 -2.39
CA LYS A 150 -6.49 15.84 -3.85
C LYS A 150 -5.64 14.81 -4.60
N LEU A 151 -4.40 14.62 -4.18
CA LEU A 151 -3.46 13.65 -4.78
C LEU A 151 -3.87 12.22 -4.46
N ARG A 152 -4.25 11.95 -3.20
CA ARG A 152 -4.69 10.64 -2.72
C ARG A 152 -5.92 10.09 -3.46
N ARG A 153 -6.78 10.95 -4.02
CA ARG A 153 -7.99 10.57 -4.77
C ARG A 153 -7.79 10.53 -6.29
N SER A 154 -6.64 10.95 -6.79
CA SER A 154 -6.33 10.94 -8.21
C SER A 154 -5.85 9.56 -8.66
N VAL A 155 -6.59 8.91 -9.55
CA VAL A 155 -6.29 7.56 -10.07
C VAL A 155 -4.94 7.54 -10.80
N LEU A 156 -4.69 8.51 -11.67
CA LEU A 156 -3.44 8.60 -12.43
C LEU A 156 -2.24 8.82 -11.50
N PHE A 157 -2.38 9.75 -10.55
CA PHE A 157 -1.32 10.02 -9.59
C PHE A 157 -1.01 8.79 -8.73
N THR A 158 -2.04 8.12 -8.24
CA THR A 158 -1.91 6.87 -7.48
C THR A 158 -1.21 5.77 -8.27
N PHE A 159 -1.55 5.62 -9.56
CA PHE A 159 -0.89 4.64 -10.43
C PHE A 159 0.61 4.92 -10.60
N ILE A 160 0.98 6.16 -10.86
CA ILE A 160 2.37 6.56 -11.00
C ILE A 160 3.12 6.34 -9.69
N MET A 161 2.53 6.75 -8.55
CA MET A 161 3.16 6.63 -7.25
C MET A 161 3.32 5.17 -6.81
N SER A 162 2.37 4.29 -7.13
CA SER A 162 2.52 2.87 -6.83
C SER A 162 3.67 2.22 -7.62
N ILE A 163 3.91 2.64 -8.85
CA ILE A 163 5.09 2.21 -9.62
C ILE A 163 6.38 2.78 -8.99
N VAL A 164 6.39 4.04 -8.60
CA VAL A 164 7.54 4.68 -7.94
C VAL A 164 7.91 3.96 -6.65
N VAL A 165 6.92 3.60 -5.83
CA VAL A 165 7.14 2.81 -4.60
C VAL A 165 7.73 1.43 -4.92
N ASN A 166 7.21 0.72 -5.92
CA ASN A 166 7.75 -0.58 -6.32
C ASN A 166 9.22 -0.49 -6.80
N ILE A 167 9.56 0.55 -7.56
CA ILE A 167 10.93 0.85 -7.96
C ILE A 167 11.80 1.14 -6.73
N GLY A 168 11.31 1.96 -5.79
CA GLY A 168 12.02 2.28 -4.56
C GLY A 168 12.31 1.04 -3.71
N MET A 169 11.35 0.13 -3.58
CA MET A 169 11.53 -1.13 -2.85
C MET A 169 12.50 -2.10 -3.54
N TRP A 170 12.58 -2.06 -4.86
CA TRP A 170 13.62 -2.79 -5.59
C TRP A 170 15.02 -2.20 -5.28
N PHE A 171 15.16 -0.87 -5.34
CA PHE A 171 16.42 -0.20 -4.98
C PHE A 171 16.81 -0.39 -3.53
N GLU A 172 15.84 -0.52 -2.62
CA GLU A 172 16.09 -0.89 -1.23
C GLU A 172 16.84 -2.22 -1.12
N ARG A 173 16.36 -3.27 -1.82
CA ARG A 173 17.04 -4.56 -1.85
C ARG A 173 18.43 -4.46 -2.46
N PHE A 174 18.56 -3.68 -3.53
CA PHE A 174 19.85 -3.40 -4.14
C PHE A 174 20.82 -2.71 -3.15
N VAL A 175 20.38 -1.71 -2.44
CA VAL A 175 21.19 -1.00 -1.45
C VAL A 175 21.57 -1.92 -0.28
N ILE A 176 20.64 -2.71 0.25
CA ILE A 176 20.93 -3.63 1.35
C ILE A 176 21.98 -4.68 0.93
N ILE A 177 21.83 -5.28 -0.23
CA ILE A 177 22.66 -6.40 -0.66
C ILE A 177 23.95 -5.88 -1.29
N VAL A 178 23.87 -5.13 -2.38
CA VAL A 178 25.03 -4.76 -3.19
C VAL A 178 25.95 -3.80 -2.47
N SER A 179 25.41 -2.76 -1.81
CA SER A 179 26.26 -1.77 -1.14
C SER A 179 26.94 -2.32 0.10
N SER A 180 26.38 -3.32 0.78
CA SER A 180 26.99 -3.97 1.93
C SER A 180 28.04 -5.01 1.54
N LEU A 181 27.78 -5.77 0.46
CA LEU A 181 28.72 -6.79 -0.03
C LEU A 181 29.82 -6.23 -0.95
N TYR A 182 29.65 -5.03 -1.48
CA TYR A 182 30.66 -4.36 -2.30
C TYR A 182 32.03 -4.25 -1.61
N ARG A 183 32.03 -4.13 -0.30
CA ARG A 183 33.21 -4.25 0.54
C ARG A 183 33.04 -5.35 1.57
N ASP A 184 33.14 -6.55 1.11
CA ASP A 184 33.52 -7.64 1.98
C ASP A 184 34.96 -7.37 2.45
N TYR A 185 35.24 -7.54 3.73
CA TYR A 185 36.58 -7.30 4.31
C TYR A 185 37.63 -8.35 3.87
N LEU A 186 37.28 -9.19 2.92
CA LEU A 186 38.18 -10.12 2.28
C LEU A 186 39.00 -9.40 1.19
N PRO A 187 40.33 -9.64 1.10
CA PRO A 187 41.19 -9.00 0.10
C PRO A 187 40.75 -9.18 -1.34
N SER A 188 40.06 -10.29 -1.66
CA SER A 188 39.56 -10.61 -3.00
C SER A 188 38.35 -9.79 -3.44
N SER A 189 37.58 -9.20 -2.50
CA SER A 189 36.39 -8.42 -2.78
C SER A 189 36.59 -6.91 -2.78
N TRP A 190 37.77 -6.44 -2.43
CA TRP A 190 38.09 -5.02 -2.43
C TRP A 190 38.18 -4.49 -3.85
N SER A 191 37.29 -3.62 -4.26
CA SER A 191 37.25 -2.91 -5.52
C SER A 191 36.51 -3.55 -6.71
N ILE A 192 35.77 -4.61 -6.51
CA ILE A 192 34.96 -5.18 -7.59
C ILE A 192 33.58 -4.47 -7.59
N TYR A 193 33.40 -3.60 -8.58
CA TYR A 193 32.07 -3.02 -8.84
C TYR A 193 31.15 -4.09 -9.40
N TYR A 194 30.04 -4.34 -8.72
CA TYR A 194 28.96 -5.16 -9.28
C TYR A 194 28.38 -4.45 -10.51
N ARG A 195 28.43 -5.13 -11.64
CA ARG A 195 27.76 -4.73 -12.87
C ARG A 195 26.87 -5.89 -13.29
N PRO A 196 25.55 -5.66 -13.40
CA PRO A 196 24.65 -6.73 -13.84
C PRO A 196 25.06 -7.22 -15.22
N THR A 197 25.14 -8.54 -15.38
CA THR A 197 25.39 -9.19 -16.66
C THR A 197 24.10 -9.19 -17.50
N ILE A 198 24.23 -9.37 -18.81
CA ILE A 198 23.08 -9.46 -19.70
C ILE A 198 22.16 -10.63 -19.33
N TRP A 199 22.73 -11.71 -18.78
CA TRP A 199 22.00 -12.88 -18.35
C TRP A 199 21.14 -12.59 -17.10
N GLU A 200 21.66 -11.86 -16.13
CA GLU A 200 20.93 -11.45 -14.93
C GLU A 200 19.76 -10.52 -15.27
N VAL A 201 19.99 -9.56 -16.17
CA VAL A 201 18.93 -8.68 -16.68
C VAL A 201 17.87 -9.48 -17.44
N GLY A 202 18.32 -10.44 -18.29
CA GLY A 202 17.41 -11.31 -19.04
C GLY A 202 16.57 -12.19 -18.12
N PHE A 203 17.17 -12.79 -17.09
CA PHE A 203 16.46 -13.59 -16.09
C PHE A 203 15.45 -12.76 -15.31
N TYR A 204 15.83 -11.56 -14.89
CA TYR A 204 14.94 -10.64 -14.19
C TYR A 204 13.73 -10.24 -15.03
N LEU A 205 13.92 -9.83 -16.29
CA LEU A 205 12.84 -9.52 -17.21
C LEU A 205 11.97 -10.76 -17.50
N GLY A 206 12.58 -11.95 -17.61
CA GLY A 206 11.87 -13.20 -17.80
C GLY A 206 10.93 -13.55 -16.64
N THR A 207 11.35 -13.34 -15.39
CA THR A 207 10.51 -13.58 -14.22
C THR A 207 9.34 -12.61 -14.16
N PHE A 208 9.53 -11.33 -14.51
CA PHE A 208 8.43 -10.38 -14.64
C PHE A 208 7.46 -10.79 -15.76
N GLY A 209 7.98 -11.16 -16.92
CA GLY A 209 7.17 -11.65 -18.03
C GLY A 209 6.33 -12.86 -17.66
N LEU A 210 6.92 -13.82 -16.95
CA LEU A 210 6.22 -15.00 -16.45
C LEU A 210 5.10 -14.61 -15.48
N PHE A 211 5.40 -13.75 -14.51
CA PHE A 211 4.42 -13.28 -13.53
C PHE A 211 3.22 -12.61 -14.20
N PHE A 212 3.46 -11.64 -15.08
CA PHE A 212 2.37 -10.94 -15.77
C PHE A 212 1.58 -11.86 -16.69
N THR A 213 2.24 -12.79 -17.37
CA THR A 213 1.56 -13.79 -18.21
C THR A 213 0.62 -14.65 -17.38
N CYS A 214 1.10 -15.23 -16.27
CA CYS A 214 0.27 -16.02 -15.37
C CYS A 214 -0.87 -15.19 -14.76
N PHE A 215 -0.59 -13.96 -14.35
CA PHE A 215 -1.58 -13.06 -13.76
C PHE A 215 -2.71 -12.70 -14.75
N PHE A 216 -2.37 -12.32 -15.98
CA PHE A 216 -3.39 -11.99 -16.98
C PHE A 216 -4.13 -13.22 -17.50
N LEU A 217 -3.51 -14.39 -17.57
CA LEU A 217 -4.19 -15.65 -17.85
C LEU A 217 -5.20 -15.96 -16.74
N PHE A 218 -4.80 -15.83 -15.49
CA PHE A 218 -5.72 -15.98 -14.36
C PHE A 218 -6.91 -15.00 -14.47
N ALA A 219 -6.64 -13.72 -14.69
CA ALA A 219 -7.68 -12.70 -14.84
C ALA A 219 -8.63 -12.94 -16.02
N LYS A 220 -8.16 -13.64 -17.07
CA LYS A 220 -9.00 -13.99 -18.23
C LYS A 220 -9.94 -15.16 -17.96
N TYR A 221 -9.48 -16.18 -17.25
CA TYR A 221 -10.23 -17.42 -17.05
C TYR A 221 -11.00 -17.48 -15.72
N PHE A 222 -10.57 -16.72 -14.74
CA PHE A 222 -11.19 -16.69 -13.41
C PHE A 222 -11.74 -15.31 -13.08
N PRO A 223 -12.80 -15.24 -12.26
CA PRO A 223 -13.31 -13.95 -11.80
C PRO A 223 -12.28 -13.24 -10.90
N VAL A 224 -11.88 -12.04 -11.32
CA VAL A 224 -10.88 -11.22 -10.60
C VAL A 224 -11.43 -10.72 -9.26
N ILE A 225 -12.73 -10.48 -9.19
CA ILE A 225 -13.42 -10.06 -7.97
C ILE A 225 -14.19 -11.25 -7.42
N ALA A 226 -14.01 -11.52 -6.13
CA ALA A 226 -14.72 -12.60 -5.46
C ALA A 226 -16.23 -12.35 -5.48
N ILE A 227 -17.01 -13.29 -6.02
CA ILE A 227 -18.48 -13.20 -6.12
C ILE A 227 -19.11 -13.01 -4.73
N ALA A 228 -18.49 -13.57 -3.68
CA ALA A 228 -18.90 -13.42 -2.30
C ALA A 228 -18.90 -11.96 -1.83
N GLU A 229 -17.81 -11.24 -2.11
CA GLU A 229 -17.63 -9.84 -1.72
C GLU A 229 -18.61 -8.92 -2.46
N ILE A 230 -18.83 -9.16 -3.77
CA ILE A 230 -19.83 -8.42 -4.54
C ILE A 230 -21.23 -8.59 -3.93
N LYS A 231 -21.62 -9.83 -3.61
CA LYS A 231 -22.92 -10.10 -3.00
C LYS A 231 -23.08 -9.44 -1.64
N TYR A 232 -22.03 -9.41 -0.83
CA TYR A 232 -22.02 -8.71 0.46
C TYR A 232 -22.20 -7.20 0.29
N VAL A 233 -21.45 -6.59 -0.62
CA VAL A 233 -21.56 -5.15 -0.94
C VAL A 233 -22.95 -4.81 -1.47
N LEU A 234 -23.49 -5.60 -2.40
CA LEU A 234 -24.83 -5.40 -2.94
C LEU A 234 -25.92 -5.53 -1.86
N LYS A 235 -25.78 -6.45 -0.92
CA LYS A 235 -26.71 -6.63 0.18
C LYS A 235 -26.69 -5.42 1.13
N THR A 236 -25.50 -4.99 1.56
CA THR A 236 -25.35 -3.83 2.44
C THR A 236 -25.77 -2.52 1.78
N THR A 237 -25.44 -2.34 0.51
CA THR A 237 -25.87 -1.16 -0.26
C THR A 237 -27.38 -1.17 -0.48
N GLY A 238 -27.97 -2.33 -0.73
CA GLY A 238 -29.42 -2.48 -0.91
C GLY A 238 -30.21 -2.17 0.38
N GLU A 239 -29.72 -2.58 1.54
CA GLU A 239 -30.32 -2.23 2.83
C GLU A 239 -30.17 -0.73 3.16
N SER A 240 -29.00 -0.15 2.91
CA SER A 240 -28.77 1.30 3.04
C SER A 240 -29.69 2.10 2.12
N PHE A 241 -29.78 1.70 0.84
CA PHE A 241 -30.65 2.35 -0.13
C PHE A 241 -32.13 2.28 0.26
N LYS A 242 -32.61 1.15 0.77
CA LYS A 242 -34.00 1.04 1.29
C LYS A 242 -34.24 1.95 2.47
N ASN A 243 -33.29 2.05 3.40
CA ASN A 243 -33.40 2.95 4.55
C ASN A 243 -33.39 4.41 4.12
N ASP A 244 -32.53 4.78 3.18
CA ASP A 244 -32.49 6.15 2.64
C ASP A 244 -33.79 6.51 1.91
N MET A 245 -34.34 5.59 1.11
CA MET A 245 -35.62 5.78 0.41
C MET A 245 -36.77 5.93 1.40
N SER A 246 -36.85 5.09 2.43
CA SER A 246 -37.90 5.20 3.46
C SER A 246 -37.82 6.53 4.22
N THR A 247 -36.63 7.00 4.51
CA THR A 247 -36.41 8.31 5.17
C THR A 247 -36.81 9.49 4.27
N LEU A 248 -36.52 9.39 2.97
CA LEU A 248 -36.94 10.42 1.98
C LEU A 248 -38.45 10.45 1.76
N GLU A 249 -39.11 9.29 1.73
CA GLU A 249 -40.56 9.20 1.64
C GLU A 249 -41.21 9.78 2.90
N GLN A 250 -40.70 9.45 4.08
CA GLN A 250 -41.21 10.00 5.34
C GLN A 250 -41.07 11.53 5.38
N LYS A 251 -39.92 12.05 4.95
CA LYS A 251 -39.71 13.51 4.90
C LYS A 251 -40.65 14.20 3.93
N LYS A 252 -40.94 13.60 2.77
CA LYS A 252 -41.96 14.17 1.84
C LYS A 252 -43.37 14.19 2.42
N VAL A 253 -43.72 13.14 3.17
CA VAL A 253 -45.02 13.10 3.89
C VAL A 253 -45.11 14.17 4.97
N ASP A 254 -44.04 14.35 5.75
CA ASP A 254 -43.97 15.34 6.80
C ASP A 254 -44.04 16.79 6.21
N ASP A 255 -43.28 17.03 5.12
CA ASP A 255 -43.30 18.31 4.40
C ASP A 255 -44.74 18.62 3.87
N PHE A 256 -45.41 17.63 3.27
CA PHE A 256 -46.77 17.75 2.78
C PHE A 256 -47.77 18.03 3.91
N ILE A 257 -47.63 17.35 5.04
CA ILE A 257 -48.49 17.60 6.23
C ILE A 257 -48.31 19.04 6.75
N HIS A 258 -47.07 19.54 6.79
CA HIS A 258 -46.75 20.90 7.17
C HIS A 258 -47.33 21.92 6.20
N GLU A 259 -47.30 21.67 4.91
CA GLU A 259 -47.88 22.54 3.89
C GLU A 259 -49.43 22.62 4.03
N VAL A 260 -50.09 21.47 4.19
CA VAL A 260 -51.54 21.39 4.37
C VAL A 260 -52.02 22.03 5.69
N HIS A 261 -51.26 21.87 6.77
CA HIS A 261 -51.64 22.49 8.06
C HIS A 261 -51.26 23.98 8.13
N GLY A 262 -50.25 24.42 7.37
CA GLY A 262 -49.85 25.82 7.25
C GLY A 262 -50.90 26.67 6.57
N ASP A 263 -51.55 26.13 5.53
CA ASP A 263 -52.62 26.86 4.80
C ASP A 263 -53.90 27.05 5.63
N HIS A 264 -54.20 26.10 6.52
CA HIS A 264 -55.38 26.26 7.41
C HIS A 264 -55.22 27.33 8.49
N HIS A 265 -54.01 27.70 8.85
CA HIS A 265 -53.76 28.83 9.77
C HIS A 265 -53.78 30.20 9.08
N ALA A 266 -53.53 30.25 7.77
CA ALA A 266 -53.56 31.49 7.00
C ALA A 266 -55.01 31.92 6.66
N GLU A 267 -55.97 31.00 6.45
CA GLU A 267 -57.36 31.30 6.18
C GLU A 267 -58.17 31.69 7.43
N GLY A 268 -57.74 31.24 8.62
CA GLY A 268 -58.41 31.56 9.89
C GLY A 268 -58.21 33.00 10.39
N SER A 269 -57.19 33.70 9.90
CA SER A 269 -56.83 35.05 10.38
C SER A 269 -57.46 36.24 9.60
N VAL A 270 -58.17 35.95 8.50
CA VAL A 270 -58.76 36.99 7.63
C VAL A 270 -60.22 37.32 7.99
N LYS A 271 -60.86 36.62 8.93
CA LYS A 271 -62.30 36.80 9.26
C LYS A 271 -62.66 37.60 10.55
N VAL A 272 -61.72 38.28 11.17
CA VAL A 272 -62.01 39.08 12.42
C VAL A 272 -61.55 40.54 12.29
N ALA A 273 -61.85 41.19 11.19
CA ALA A 273 -61.69 42.64 11.07
C ALA A 273 -62.81 43.25 10.23
N HIS A 274 -64.05 43.16 10.71
CA HIS A 274 -65.13 44.08 10.36
C HIS A 274 -66.38 43.79 11.25
N HIS A 275 -66.50 44.43 12.38
CA HIS A 275 -67.71 45.18 12.86
C HIS A 275 -67.33 45.93 14.12
#